data_328b4650ef93c7558b3d3379fa2dca4b
#
_entry.id   328b4650ef93c7558b3d3379fa2dca4b
#
_cell.length_a   1.000
_cell.length_b   1.000
_cell.length_c   1.000
_cell.angle_alpha   90.00
_cell.angle_beta   90.00
_cell.angle_gamma   90.00
#
_symmetry.space_group_name_H-M   'P 1'
#
loop_
_entity.id
_entity.type
_entity.pdbx_description
1 polymer ?
#
loop_
_entity_poly.entity_id
_entity_poly.type
_entity_poly.pdbx_seq_one_letter_code
_entity_poly.pdbx_strand_id
1 'polypeptide(L)'
;AAAPAAAAQDAPTPNSLTTYYASDFGYGGVMFDLLPATDLEVTAFDVNLSARNFVTVDVYYRVGSSFGFEADPNGWVLLESVQVNGQGTDNPSWVPLTVQAPTFQAGQAYGIYLELQGVTASNTLRYTNNPSTSYANAQLELTTNCAKAAGGITATTFSPREFNGTVYYNTLDGVKPALAALNFVAGQTATLEFRNGTPGAQALVAYSLTGAGPSLTRFGTVELSAPFRTLPLATLDANGAADFSAALPAGAAGRMIWAQGVDLGGSLLTNGLAITVQ
;
A
#
# COMPACT_ATOMS: atom_id res chain seq x y z
N ALA A 1 -7.25 -11.47 -45.09
CA ALA A 1 -7.53 -12.04 -43.77
C ALA A 1 -7.35 -10.93 -42.73
N ALA A 2 -8.42 -10.54 -42.03
CA ALA A 2 -8.34 -9.58 -40.93
C ALA A 2 -7.77 -10.28 -39.69
N ALA A 3 -6.82 -9.65 -39.02
CA ALA A 3 -6.31 -10.13 -37.75
C ALA A 3 -7.45 -10.10 -36.70
N PRO A 4 -7.53 -11.08 -35.79
CA PRO A 4 -8.51 -11.04 -34.73
C PRO A 4 -8.21 -9.86 -33.81
N ALA A 5 -9.24 -9.07 -33.47
CA ALA A 5 -9.15 -8.04 -32.45
C ALA A 5 -8.77 -8.71 -31.14
N ALA A 6 -7.71 -8.22 -30.50
CA ALA A 6 -7.38 -8.62 -29.13
C ALA A 6 -8.56 -8.27 -28.24
N ALA A 7 -9.11 -9.26 -27.54
CA ALA A 7 -10.11 -9.01 -26.51
C ALA A 7 -9.46 -8.09 -25.45
N ALA A 8 -10.12 -6.96 -25.18
CA ALA A 8 -9.76 -6.15 -24.04
C ALA A 8 -9.92 -7.04 -22.80
N GLN A 9 -8.84 -7.26 -22.07
CA GLN A 9 -8.95 -7.84 -20.73
C GLN A 9 -9.71 -6.82 -19.88
N ASP A 10 -10.88 -7.21 -19.40
CA ASP A 10 -11.58 -6.45 -18.39
C ASP A 10 -10.62 -6.20 -17.23
N ALA A 11 -10.51 -4.95 -16.79
CA ALA A 11 -9.75 -4.64 -15.59
C ALA A 11 -10.31 -5.50 -14.44
N PRO A 12 -9.46 -6.14 -13.62
CA PRO A 12 -9.93 -6.98 -12.54
C PRO A 12 -10.88 -6.16 -11.65
N THR A 13 -12.06 -6.69 -11.38
CA THR A 13 -12.99 -6.09 -10.43
C THR A 13 -12.30 -6.10 -9.07
N PRO A 14 -12.12 -4.97 -8.38
CA PRO A 14 -11.44 -4.95 -7.09
C PRO A 14 -12.21 -5.79 -6.08
N ASN A 15 -11.48 -6.56 -5.28
CA ASN A 15 -12.08 -7.26 -4.15
C ASN A 15 -12.53 -6.24 -3.10
N SER A 16 -13.48 -6.61 -2.27
CA SER A 16 -13.96 -5.74 -1.20
C SER A 16 -14.33 -6.50 0.07
N LEU A 17 -14.27 -5.79 1.19
CA LEU A 17 -14.77 -6.25 2.49
C LEU A 17 -15.61 -5.13 3.09
N THR A 18 -16.91 -5.41 3.26
CA THR A 18 -17.87 -4.45 3.79
C THR A 18 -18.22 -4.78 5.24
N THR A 19 -18.31 -3.76 6.07
CA THR A 19 -18.81 -3.82 7.43
C THR A 19 -20.30 -3.44 7.49
N TYR A 20 -20.77 -2.99 8.63
CA TYR A 20 -22.15 -2.64 8.86
C TYR A 20 -22.44 -1.18 8.50
N TYR A 21 -23.60 -0.87 7.90
CA TYR A 21 -23.98 0.47 7.44
C TYR A 21 -25.26 0.99 8.13
N ALA A 22 -25.41 0.80 9.44
CA ALA A 22 -26.49 1.42 10.19
C ALA A 22 -25.91 2.16 11.40
N SER A 23 -25.53 3.41 11.17
CA SER A 23 -24.85 4.23 12.16
C SER A 23 -25.82 4.81 13.19
N ASP A 24 -25.40 4.85 14.44
CA ASP A 24 -26.12 5.50 15.51
C ASP A 24 -25.43 6.77 16.02
N PHE A 25 -24.17 6.98 15.65
CA PHE A 25 -23.38 8.13 16.04
C PHE A 25 -22.42 8.63 14.92
N GLY A 26 -21.73 9.75 15.14
CA GLY A 26 -20.73 10.27 14.21
C GLY A 26 -19.87 11.36 14.82
N TYR A 27 -18.59 11.43 14.40
CA TYR A 27 -17.64 12.44 14.84
C TYR A 27 -16.56 12.71 13.78
N GLY A 28 -15.29 12.87 14.20
CA GLY A 28 -14.18 13.31 13.35
C GLY A 28 -13.48 12.21 12.58
N GLY A 29 -13.50 10.97 13.08
CA GLY A 29 -12.79 9.89 12.39
C GLY A 29 -13.01 8.53 13.01
N VAL A 30 -12.46 7.50 12.37
CA VAL A 30 -12.51 6.10 12.81
C VAL A 30 -11.16 5.42 12.60
N MET A 31 -10.82 4.51 13.51
CA MET A 31 -9.65 3.64 13.41
C MET A 31 -10.08 2.17 13.42
N PHE A 32 -9.38 1.39 12.61
CA PHE A 32 -9.57 -0.07 12.52
C PHE A 32 -8.27 -0.72 12.02
N ASP A 33 -8.19 -2.03 12.16
CA ASP A 33 -7.06 -2.81 11.68
C ASP A 33 -7.43 -3.64 10.47
N LEU A 34 -6.49 -3.79 9.56
CA LEU A 34 -6.51 -4.72 8.44
C LEU A 34 -5.44 -5.79 8.65
N LEU A 35 -5.83 -7.06 8.52
CA LEU A 35 -4.93 -8.21 8.54
C LEU A 35 -5.09 -8.99 7.23
N PRO A 36 -4.23 -8.77 6.24
CA PRO A 36 -4.26 -9.50 4.99
C PRO A 36 -3.90 -10.97 5.17
N ALA A 37 -4.64 -11.88 4.54
CA ALA A 37 -4.27 -13.28 4.39
C ALA A 37 -3.36 -13.52 3.17
N THR A 38 -3.36 -12.60 2.23
CA THR A 38 -2.49 -12.55 1.04
C THR A 38 -2.00 -11.12 0.86
N ASP A 39 -0.91 -10.92 0.14
CA ASP A 39 -0.44 -9.57 -0.16
C ASP A 39 -1.48 -8.82 -0.99
N LEU A 40 -1.76 -7.60 -0.61
CA LEU A 40 -2.76 -6.77 -1.29
C LEU A 40 -2.38 -5.29 -1.31
N GLU A 41 -3.04 -4.55 -2.19
CA GLU A 41 -3.00 -3.10 -2.29
C GLU A 41 -4.40 -2.55 -2.07
N VAL A 42 -4.58 -1.66 -1.10
CA VAL A 42 -5.85 -0.96 -0.88
C VAL A 42 -6.00 0.12 -1.94
N THR A 43 -7.15 0.14 -2.63
CA THR A 43 -7.41 1.05 -3.76
C THR A 43 -8.45 2.12 -3.44
N ALA A 44 -9.33 1.87 -2.48
CA ALA A 44 -10.35 2.83 -2.07
C ALA A 44 -11.02 2.41 -0.76
N PHE A 45 -11.80 3.33 -0.23
CA PHE A 45 -12.76 3.06 0.84
C PHE A 45 -14.14 3.59 0.45
N ASP A 46 -15.19 2.96 0.97
CA ASP A 46 -16.43 3.67 1.22
C ASP A 46 -16.47 4.05 2.70
N VAL A 47 -16.95 5.25 2.98
CA VAL A 47 -17.18 5.74 4.35
C VAL A 47 -18.64 6.18 4.51
N ASN A 48 -19.10 6.17 5.74
CA ASN A 48 -20.42 6.69 6.09
C ASN A 48 -20.28 8.14 6.51
N LEU A 49 -20.80 9.08 5.72
CA LEU A 49 -20.74 10.53 5.99
C LEU A 49 -22.15 11.08 6.19
N SER A 50 -22.34 11.97 7.17
CA SER A 50 -23.60 12.72 7.26
C SER A 50 -23.71 13.81 6.20
N ALA A 51 -22.59 14.28 5.66
CA ALA A 51 -22.51 15.30 4.62
C ALA A 51 -23.18 14.86 3.30
N ARG A 52 -23.73 15.85 2.58
CA ARG A 52 -24.27 15.72 1.21
C ARG A 52 -23.59 16.71 0.25
N ASN A 53 -22.37 17.06 0.51
CA ASN A 53 -21.54 18.00 -0.24
C ASN A 53 -20.10 17.49 -0.25
N PHE A 54 -19.23 18.18 -0.96
CA PHE A 54 -17.80 17.87 -0.95
C PHE A 54 -17.18 18.17 0.40
N VAL A 55 -16.43 17.18 0.90
CA VAL A 55 -15.65 17.23 2.15
C VAL A 55 -14.28 16.60 1.90
N THR A 56 -13.32 16.86 2.77
CA THR A 56 -12.01 16.22 2.71
C THR A 56 -11.93 15.10 3.74
N VAL A 57 -11.49 13.92 3.29
CA VAL A 57 -11.14 12.78 4.15
C VAL A 57 -9.66 12.51 4.02
N ASP A 58 -8.95 12.58 5.14
CA ASP A 58 -7.55 12.18 5.23
C ASP A 58 -7.46 10.70 5.55
N VAL A 59 -6.66 9.99 4.77
CA VAL A 59 -6.42 8.55 4.91
C VAL A 59 -5.02 8.34 5.46
N TYR A 60 -4.93 7.76 6.65
CA TYR A 60 -3.67 7.39 7.28
C TYR A 60 -3.55 5.88 7.40
N TYR A 61 -2.33 5.40 7.35
CA TYR A 61 -2.01 4.03 7.73
C TYR A 61 -0.82 3.98 8.68
N ARG A 62 -0.66 2.85 9.36
CA ARG A 62 0.56 2.48 10.08
C ARG A 62 0.86 1.00 9.91
N VAL A 63 2.12 0.63 9.96
CA VAL A 63 2.53 -0.77 10.08
C VAL A 63 2.35 -1.20 11.54
N GLY A 64 1.66 -2.30 11.74
CA GLY A 64 1.20 -2.76 13.06
C GLY A 64 -0.22 -2.28 13.39
N SER A 65 -0.77 -2.81 14.47
CA SER A 65 -2.14 -2.54 14.91
C SER A 65 -2.35 -1.08 15.33
N SER A 66 -3.57 -0.56 15.16
CA SER A 66 -4.03 0.71 15.70
C SER A 66 -4.26 0.65 17.22
N PHE A 67 -4.51 -0.54 17.77
CA PHE A 67 -4.74 -0.74 19.21
C PHE A 67 -3.52 -0.38 20.04
N GLY A 68 -3.72 0.53 21.02
CA GLY A 68 -2.67 1.08 21.86
C GLY A 68 -1.95 2.30 21.26
N PHE A 69 -2.32 2.70 20.03
CA PHE A 69 -1.74 3.85 19.30
C PHE A 69 -2.80 4.87 18.85
N GLU A 70 -3.97 4.81 19.47
CA GLU A 70 -5.11 5.64 19.11
C GLU A 70 -4.85 7.15 19.39
N ALA A 71 -3.97 7.45 20.33
CA ALA A 71 -3.61 8.83 20.69
C ALA A 71 -2.11 9.14 20.48
N ASP A 72 -1.33 8.19 19.98
CA ASP A 72 0.09 8.36 19.66
C ASP A 72 0.26 8.63 18.17
N PRO A 73 0.71 9.83 17.75
CA PRO A 73 0.90 10.16 16.35
C PRO A 73 2.10 9.43 15.70
N ASN A 74 2.97 8.81 16.51
CA ASN A 74 4.14 8.13 15.97
C ASN A 74 3.78 6.88 15.17
N GLY A 75 4.39 6.73 14.02
CA GLY A 75 4.20 5.58 13.13
C GLY A 75 2.96 5.67 12.23
N TRP A 76 2.11 6.68 12.37
CA TRP A 76 1.06 6.99 11.40
C TRP A 76 1.62 7.79 10.24
N VAL A 77 1.25 7.41 9.03
CA VAL A 77 1.65 8.03 7.78
C VAL A 77 0.41 8.49 7.05
N LEU A 78 0.32 9.77 6.71
CA LEU A 78 -0.72 10.28 5.82
C LEU A 78 -0.47 9.70 4.42
N LEU A 79 -1.42 8.91 3.93
CA LEU A 79 -1.37 8.34 2.59
C LEU A 79 -1.89 9.35 1.58
N GLU A 80 -3.08 9.90 1.80
CA GLU A 80 -3.72 10.87 0.90
C GLU A 80 -4.79 11.70 1.61
N SER A 81 -4.99 12.93 1.13
CA SER A 81 -6.13 13.79 1.46
C SER A 81 -7.09 13.82 0.28
N VAL A 82 -8.26 13.21 0.41
CA VAL A 82 -9.19 12.95 -0.70
C VAL A 82 -10.40 13.86 -0.62
N GLN A 83 -10.77 14.49 -1.74
CA GLN A 83 -12.04 15.20 -1.88
C GLN A 83 -13.16 14.19 -2.16
N VAL A 84 -14.11 14.10 -1.24
CA VAL A 84 -15.19 13.12 -1.24
C VAL A 84 -16.53 13.83 -1.40
N ASN A 85 -17.37 13.35 -2.31
CA ASN A 85 -18.76 13.78 -2.41
C ASN A 85 -19.62 12.96 -1.45
N GLY A 86 -19.97 13.53 -0.30
CA GLY A 86 -20.79 12.87 0.73
C GLY A 86 -22.17 12.52 0.22
N GLN A 87 -22.65 11.31 0.52
CA GLN A 87 -23.94 10.78 0.09
C GLN A 87 -25.00 10.83 1.22
N GLY A 88 -24.62 11.33 2.38
CA GLY A 88 -25.48 11.39 3.57
C GLY A 88 -25.47 10.09 4.38
N THR A 89 -25.99 10.20 5.59
CA THR A 89 -25.99 9.12 6.58
C THR A 89 -26.49 7.78 6.00
N ASP A 90 -25.74 6.73 6.31
CA ASP A 90 -25.99 5.34 5.93
C ASP A 90 -25.98 5.06 4.42
N ASN A 91 -25.38 5.98 3.65
CA ASN A 91 -25.09 5.78 2.24
C ASN A 91 -23.56 5.79 2.01
N PRO A 92 -23.05 4.84 1.21
CA PRO A 92 -21.62 4.79 0.90
C PRO A 92 -21.13 6.08 0.22
N SER A 93 -20.08 6.67 0.77
CA SER A 93 -19.39 7.83 0.19
C SER A 93 -17.99 7.39 -0.25
N TRP A 94 -17.72 7.44 -1.55
CA TRP A 94 -16.54 6.89 -2.18
C TRP A 94 -15.27 7.73 -1.93
N VAL A 95 -14.23 7.09 -1.39
CA VAL A 95 -12.89 7.65 -1.09
C VAL A 95 -11.86 6.93 -1.95
N PRO A 96 -11.63 7.34 -3.21
CA PRO A 96 -10.62 6.71 -4.06
C PRO A 96 -9.21 7.06 -3.57
N LEU A 97 -8.28 6.11 -3.64
CA LEU A 97 -6.86 6.39 -3.52
C LEU A 97 -6.27 6.60 -4.91
N THR A 98 -5.68 7.77 -5.14
CA THR A 98 -5.01 8.13 -6.39
C THR A 98 -3.50 7.94 -6.29
N VAL A 99 -2.96 7.96 -5.07
CA VAL A 99 -1.60 7.53 -4.78
C VAL A 99 -1.59 6.03 -4.57
N GLN A 100 -0.54 5.37 -5.06
CA GLN A 100 -0.39 3.95 -4.82
C GLN A 100 -0.17 3.69 -3.32
N ALA A 101 -1.07 2.93 -2.71
CA ALA A 101 -0.89 2.46 -1.35
C ALA A 101 0.33 1.52 -1.27
N PRO A 102 1.00 1.44 -0.12
CA PRO A 102 2.04 0.43 0.07
C PRO A 102 1.42 -0.98 -0.03
N THR A 103 2.22 -1.97 -0.42
CA THR A 103 1.80 -3.36 -0.33
C THR A 103 1.53 -3.73 1.13
N PHE A 104 0.31 -4.15 1.42
CA PHE A 104 -0.08 -4.71 2.70
C PHE A 104 0.24 -6.21 2.67
N GLN A 105 1.28 -6.60 3.41
CA GLN A 105 1.85 -7.94 3.38
C GLN A 105 0.98 -8.96 4.13
N ALA A 106 0.89 -10.16 3.62
CA ALA A 106 0.20 -11.27 4.25
C ALA A 106 0.71 -11.52 5.69
N GLY A 107 -0.23 -11.66 6.63
CA GLY A 107 0.06 -11.91 8.05
C GLY A 107 0.57 -10.70 8.83
N GLN A 108 0.74 -9.53 8.22
CA GLN A 108 1.12 -8.29 8.89
C GLN A 108 -0.12 -7.42 9.14
N ALA A 109 -0.34 -7.02 10.38
CA ALA A 109 -1.41 -6.08 10.71
C ALA A 109 -1.07 -4.66 10.26
N TYR A 110 -2.09 -3.92 9.83
CA TYR A 110 -2.00 -2.50 9.46
C TYR A 110 -3.14 -1.73 10.10
N GLY A 111 -2.82 -0.73 10.92
CA GLY A 111 -3.80 0.23 11.41
C GLY A 111 -4.18 1.22 10.32
N ILE A 112 -5.47 1.50 10.18
CA ILE A 112 -6.04 2.52 9.29
C ILE A 112 -6.71 3.60 10.16
N TYR A 113 -6.52 4.84 9.79
CA TYR A 113 -7.26 5.97 10.36
C TYR A 113 -7.83 6.82 9.23
N LEU A 114 -9.15 6.96 9.23
CA LEU A 114 -9.88 7.84 8.32
C LEU A 114 -10.36 9.05 9.11
N GLU A 115 -9.93 10.24 8.70
CA GLU A 115 -10.23 11.51 9.38
C GLU A 115 -11.01 12.45 8.47
N LEU A 116 -12.17 12.88 8.93
CA LEU A 116 -12.94 13.93 8.27
C LEU A 116 -12.42 15.29 8.68
N GLN A 117 -12.05 16.10 7.70
CA GLN A 117 -11.68 17.49 7.91
C GLN A 117 -12.89 18.41 7.97
N GLY A 118 -12.81 19.48 8.79
CA GLY A 118 -13.88 20.46 8.90
C GLY A 118 -15.19 19.92 9.53
N VAL A 119 -15.06 19.11 10.57
CA VAL A 119 -16.20 18.52 11.31
C VAL A 119 -17.13 19.60 11.85
N THR A 120 -18.44 19.42 11.64
CA THR A 120 -19.53 20.26 12.19
C THR A 120 -20.68 19.37 12.66
N ALA A 121 -21.71 19.93 13.25
CA ALA A 121 -22.89 19.17 13.67
C ALA A 121 -23.61 18.44 12.51
N SER A 122 -23.50 18.98 11.29
CA SER A 122 -24.08 18.40 10.07
C SER A 122 -23.08 17.67 9.17
N ASN A 123 -21.81 17.66 9.55
CA ASN A 123 -20.72 17.07 8.77
C ASN A 123 -19.86 16.22 9.70
N THR A 124 -20.18 14.94 9.79
CA THR A 124 -19.52 13.95 10.64
C THR A 124 -19.22 12.68 9.86
N LEU A 125 -18.15 11.99 10.23
CA LEU A 125 -17.91 10.61 9.85
C LEU A 125 -18.72 9.73 10.81
N ARG A 126 -19.56 8.89 10.25
CA ARG A 126 -20.56 8.08 10.99
C ARG A 126 -20.00 6.70 11.31
N TYR A 127 -20.41 6.16 12.46
CA TYR A 127 -20.02 4.85 12.98
C TYR A 127 -21.12 4.29 13.89
N THR A 128 -20.96 3.04 14.34
CA THR A 128 -21.88 2.40 15.27
C THR A 128 -21.25 2.23 16.66
N ASN A 129 -22.03 2.46 17.72
CA ASN A 129 -21.64 2.25 19.11
C ASN A 129 -21.77 0.77 19.48
N ASN A 130 -21.00 -0.10 18.83
CA ASN A 130 -20.95 -1.52 19.11
C ASN A 130 -19.61 -1.93 19.72
N PRO A 131 -19.51 -3.10 20.38
CA PRO A 131 -18.24 -3.72 20.71
C PRO A 131 -17.38 -3.88 19.46
N SER A 132 -16.06 -3.95 19.64
CA SER A 132 -15.17 -4.27 18.53
C SER A 132 -15.59 -5.55 17.84
N THR A 133 -15.74 -5.49 16.52
CA THR A 133 -16.22 -6.58 15.68
C THR A 133 -15.20 -6.85 14.60
N SER A 134 -14.98 -8.12 14.26
CA SER A 134 -14.16 -8.52 13.12
C SER A 134 -15.05 -8.94 11.95
N TYR A 135 -14.64 -8.51 10.77
CA TYR A 135 -15.23 -8.91 9.48
C TYR A 135 -14.13 -9.56 8.67
N ALA A 136 -14.44 -10.64 7.96
CA ALA A 136 -13.41 -11.33 7.18
C ALA A 136 -13.99 -11.94 5.89
N ASN A 137 -13.15 -12.03 4.89
CA ASN A 137 -13.30 -12.90 3.73
C ASN A 137 -12.02 -13.74 3.54
N ALA A 138 -11.86 -14.39 2.39
CA ALA A 138 -10.71 -15.27 2.16
C ALA A 138 -9.36 -14.53 2.10
N GLN A 139 -9.34 -13.21 1.82
CA GLN A 139 -8.14 -12.43 1.57
C GLN A 139 -7.80 -11.41 2.68
N LEU A 140 -8.81 -10.96 3.43
CA LEU A 140 -8.66 -9.84 4.36
C LEU A 140 -9.54 -10.02 5.59
N GLU A 141 -8.99 -9.75 6.78
CA GLU A 141 -9.74 -9.52 8.01
C GLU A 141 -9.66 -8.03 8.36
N LEU A 142 -10.78 -7.45 8.81
CA LEU A 142 -10.90 -6.11 9.35
C LEU A 142 -11.41 -6.20 10.78
N THR A 143 -10.65 -5.64 11.74
CA THR A 143 -11.07 -5.52 13.15
C THR A 143 -11.30 -4.06 13.49
N THR A 144 -12.52 -3.73 13.92
CA THR A 144 -12.89 -2.36 14.29
C THR A 144 -12.30 -1.99 15.66
N ASN A 145 -11.90 -0.73 15.86
CA ASN A 145 -11.25 -0.29 17.10
C ASN A 145 -12.02 0.87 17.75
N CYS A 146 -11.90 2.08 17.22
CA CYS A 146 -12.40 3.27 17.88
C CYS A 146 -12.85 4.36 16.90
N ALA A 147 -13.56 5.35 17.44
CA ALA A 147 -13.78 6.62 16.77
C ALA A 147 -12.97 7.74 17.44
N LYS A 148 -12.74 8.83 16.69
CA LYS A 148 -11.99 10.00 17.13
C LYS A 148 -12.84 11.26 17.11
N ALA A 149 -12.63 12.13 18.10
CA ALA A 149 -13.08 13.51 18.01
C ALA A 149 -12.41 14.23 16.84
N ALA A 150 -12.91 15.41 16.48
CA ALA A 150 -12.21 16.31 15.56
C ALA A 150 -10.86 16.75 16.15
N GLY A 151 -9.84 16.87 15.30
CA GLY A 151 -8.52 17.37 15.70
C GLY A 151 -7.40 16.34 15.66
N GLY A 152 -7.54 15.32 14.83
CA GLY A 152 -6.47 14.38 14.49
C GLY A 152 -6.27 13.25 15.48
N ILE A 153 -5.14 12.58 15.32
CA ILE A 153 -4.78 11.35 16.07
C ILE A 153 -4.75 11.61 17.59
N THR A 154 -4.32 12.77 18.03
CA THR A 154 -4.23 13.12 19.47
C THR A 154 -5.56 13.55 20.09
N ALA A 155 -6.63 13.68 19.29
CA ALA A 155 -7.95 14.03 19.79
C ALA A 155 -8.56 12.91 20.64
N THR A 156 -9.64 13.24 21.38
CA THR A 156 -10.34 12.27 22.25
C THR A 156 -10.72 11.00 21.49
N THR A 157 -10.43 9.86 22.10
CA THR A 157 -10.76 8.52 21.60
C THR A 157 -12.04 8.02 22.24
N PHE A 158 -12.91 7.41 21.44
CA PHE A 158 -14.14 6.74 21.86
C PHE A 158 -14.02 5.26 21.46
N SER A 159 -13.84 4.38 22.42
CA SER A 159 -13.65 2.93 22.16
C SER A 159 -14.58 2.11 23.07
N PRO A 160 -15.08 0.98 22.59
CA PRO A 160 -15.01 0.49 21.20
C PRO A 160 -16.01 1.17 20.28
N ARG A 161 -15.71 1.26 18.98
CA ARG A 161 -16.60 1.77 17.93
C ARG A 161 -16.40 0.98 16.65
N GLU A 162 -17.52 0.76 15.96
CA GLU A 162 -17.54 -0.02 14.74
C GLU A 162 -17.47 0.88 13.52
N PHE A 163 -16.49 0.63 12.64
CA PHE A 163 -16.37 1.28 11.34
C PHE A 163 -17.55 0.92 10.45
N ASN A 164 -18.20 1.92 9.85
CA ASN A 164 -19.24 1.72 8.85
C ASN A 164 -18.69 2.06 7.46
N GLY A 165 -18.33 1.03 6.70
CA GLY A 165 -17.67 1.25 5.42
C GLY A 165 -17.32 -0.02 4.67
N THR A 166 -16.63 0.20 3.55
CA THR A 166 -16.07 -0.86 2.71
C THR A 166 -14.61 -0.57 2.45
N VAL A 167 -13.79 -1.60 2.47
CA VAL A 167 -12.40 -1.54 1.99
C VAL A 167 -12.36 -2.22 0.63
N TYR A 168 -11.82 -1.53 -0.38
CA TYR A 168 -11.59 -2.06 -1.72
C TYR A 168 -10.10 -2.29 -1.92
N TYR A 169 -9.74 -3.41 -2.53
CA TYR A 169 -8.35 -3.80 -2.69
C TYR A 169 -8.15 -4.72 -3.89
N ASN A 170 -6.94 -4.72 -4.43
CA ASN A 170 -6.47 -5.72 -5.35
C ASN A 170 -5.61 -6.73 -4.58
N THR A 171 -5.85 -8.03 -4.76
CA THR A 171 -4.88 -9.04 -4.30
C THR A 171 -3.69 -9.02 -5.24
N LEU A 172 -2.52 -9.12 -4.64
CA LEU A 172 -1.26 -9.26 -5.37
C LEU A 172 -0.90 -10.75 -5.50
N ASP A 173 -1.92 -11.60 -5.57
CA ASP A 173 -1.83 -13.05 -5.82
C ASP A 173 -1.40 -13.31 -7.25
N GLY A 174 -0.23 -12.96 -7.53
CA GLY A 174 0.46 -13.23 -8.76
C GLY A 174 1.92 -13.38 -8.44
N VAL A 175 2.64 -13.96 -9.33
CA VAL A 175 4.09 -14.06 -9.23
C VAL A 175 4.63 -12.63 -9.14
N LYS A 176 5.01 -12.20 -7.93
CA LYS A 176 5.56 -10.86 -7.71
C LYS A 176 6.81 -10.66 -8.54
N PRO A 177 7.08 -9.41 -8.96
CA PRO A 177 8.39 -9.10 -9.51
C PRO A 177 9.48 -9.53 -8.53
N ALA A 178 10.46 -10.26 -9.03
CA ALA A 178 11.56 -10.79 -8.23
C ALA A 178 12.90 -10.37 -8.81
N LEU A 179 13.87 -10.13 -7.94
CA LEU A 179 15.24 -9.86 -8.30
C LEU A 179 16.14 -10.98 -7.74
N ALA A 180 17.01 -11.52 -8.59
CA ALA A 180 18.05 -12.48 -8.21
C ALA A 180 19.42 -11.98 -8.63
N ALA A 181 20.46 -12.38 -7.90
CA ALA A 181 21.84 -11.98 -8.16
C ALA A 181 22.67 -13.16 -8.68
N LEU A 182 23.34 -12.96 -9.81
CA LEU A 182 24.26 -13.94 -10.40
C LEU A 182 25.63 -13.36 -10.59
N ASN A 183 26.65 -14.20 -10.36
CA ASN A 183 28.07 -13.92 -10.66
C ASN A 183 28.60 -12.62 -10.05
N PHE A 184 28.29 -12.33 -8.81
CA PHE A 184 28.84 -11.17 -8.09
C PHE A 184 30.27 -11.46 -7.61
N VAL A 185 31.18 -11.58 -8.58
CA VAL A 185 32.62 -11.86 -8.38
C VAL A 185 33.44 -10.64 -8.81
N ALA A 186 34.39 -10.21 -7.99
CA ALA A 186 35.25 -9.07 -8.29
C ALA A 186 36.02 -9.27 -9.61
N GLY A 187 36.07 -8.25 -10.45
CA GLY A 187 36.68 -8.28 -11.77
C GLY A 187 35.84 -8.96 -12.85
N GLN A 188 34.64 -9.44 -12.53
CA GLN A 188 33.74 -10.14 -13.45
C GLN A 188 32.51 -9.27 -13.78
N THR A 189 31.71 -9.72 -14.76
CA THR A 189 30.39 -9.16 -15.04
C THR A 189 29.36 -9.83 -14.13
N ALA A 190 28.73 -9.06 -13.27
CA ALA A 190 27.59 -9.47 -12.45
C ALA A 190 26.29 -9.23 -13.19
N THR A 191 25.27 -10.01 -12.89
CA THR A 191 23.93 -9.87 -13.45
C THR A 191 22.90 -9.86 -12.31
N LEU A 192 21.94 -8.92 -12.40
CA LEU A 192 20.70 -8.93 -11.63
C LEU A 192 19.58 -9.38 -12.59
N GLU A 193 19.00 -10.52 -12.28
CA GLU A 193 17.89 -11.08 -13.04
C GLU A 193 16.57 -10.54 -12.49
N PHE A 194 15.86 -9.77 -13.29
CA PHE A 194 14.49 -9.33 -13.00
C PHE A 194 13.51 -10.32 -13.64
N ARG A 195 12.57 -10.83 -12.86
CA ARG A 195 11.57 -11.82 -13.31
C ARG A 195 10.18 -11.43 -12.82
N ASN A 196 9.17 -11.95 -13.48
CA ASN A 196 7.76 -11.83 -13.09
C ASN A 196 7.22 -10.39 -13.08
N GLY A 197 7.79 -9.51 -13.88
CA GLY A 197 7.21 -8.17 -14.07
C GLY A 197 6.12 -8.15 -15.14
N THR A 198 5.52 -7.00 -15.36
CA THR A 198 4.50 -6.79 -16.39
C THR A 198 5.11 -6.92 -17.80
N PRO A 199 4.69 -7.87 -18.64
CA PRO A 199 5.23 -8.03 -19.98
C PRO A 199 5.15 -6.72 -20.80
N GLY A 200 6.26 -6.37 -21.45
CA GLY A 200 6.37 -5.16 -22.27
C GLY A 200 6.53 -3.85 -21.51
N ALA A 201 6.38 -3.85 -20.18
CA ALA A 201 6.64 -2.69 -19.36
C ALA A 201 8.14 -2.44 -19.19
N GLN A 202 8.51 -1.32 -18.53
CA GLN A 202 9.88 -1.04 -18.16
C GLN A 202 10.15 -1.47 -16.71
N ALA A 203 11.35 -1.95 -16.44
CA ALA A 203 11.87 -2.18 -15.11
C ALA A 203 13.03 -1.22 -14.81
N LEU A 204 13.09 -0.78 -13.56
CA LEU A 204 14.18 -0.01 -12.99
C LEU A 204 14.81 -0.81 -11.85
N VAL A 205 16.12 -0.96 -11.85
CA VAL A 205 16.86 -1.53 -10.72
C VAL A 205 17.74 -0.45 -10.10
N ALA A 206 17.64 -0.29 -8.78
CA ALA A 206 18.48 0.57 -7.98
C ALA A 206 19.39 -0.26 -7.06
N TYR A 207 20.55 0.31 -6.71
CA TYR A 207 21.45 -0.29 -5.73
C TYR A 207 22.05 0.76 -4.79
N SER A 208 22.39 0.32 -3.59
CA SER A 208 23.08 1.09 -2.56
C SER A 208 24.39 0.40 -2.15
N LEU A 209 25.38 1.19 -1.76
CA LEU A 209 26.63 0.73 -1.15
C LEU A 209 26.70 1.11 0.34
N THR A 210 25.61 1.66 0.88
CA THR A 210 25.56 2.23 2.24
C THR A 210 24.69 1.43 3.21
N GLY A 211 23.68 0.69 2.72
CA GLY A 211 22.82 -0.10 3.61
C GLY A 211 21.50 -0.55 2.98
N ALA A 212 20.74 -1.30 3.77
CA ALA A 212 19.48 -1.93 3.39
C ALA A 212 18.24 -1.02 3.56
N GLY A 213 18.40 0.26 3.84
CA GLY A 213 17.24 1.14 4.05
C GLY A 213 16.71 1.07 5.50
N PRO A 214 15.41 1.40 5.70
CA PRO A 214 14.42 1.78 4.69
C PRO A 214 14.59 3.22 4.15
N SER A 215 14.17 3.46 2.91
CA SER A 215 14.07 4.81 2.35
C SER A 215 12.73 4.99 1.64
N LEU A 216 12.07 6.13 1.84
CA LEU A 216 10.82 6.43 1.17
C LEU A 216 11.08 6.97 -0.25
N THR A 217 10.37 6.44 -1.23
CA THR A 217 10.42 6.86 -2.63
C THR A 217 9.00 7.03 -3.18
N ARG A 218 8.89 7.52 -4.42
CA ARG A 218 7.59 7.58 -5.12
C ARG A 218 6.96 6.19 -5.40
N PHE A 219 7.74 5.12 -5.27
CA PHE A 219 7.29 3.73 -5.46
C PHE A 219 7.02 3.02 -4.13
N GLY A 220 6.98 3.75 -3.02
CA GLY A 220 6.86 3.23 -1.67
C GLY A 220 8.21 3.15 -0.94
N THR A 221 8.23 2.38 0.13
CA THR A 221 9.42 2.17 0.96
C THR A 221 10.32 1.13 0.31
N VAL A 222 11.55 1.53 -0.01
CA VAL A 222 12.57 0.64 -0.58
C VAL A 222 13.56 0.17 0.48
N GLU A 223 14.08 -1.03 0.31
CA GLU A 223 15.11 -1.64 1.17
C GLU A 223 16.53 -1.20 0.72
N LEU A 224 16.71 0.11 0.57
CA LEU A 224 17.97 0.73 0.15
C LEU A 224 18.23 1.99 0.97
N SER A 225 19.42 2.13 1.55
CA SER A 225 19.87 3.39 2.16
C SER A 225 20.39 4.36 1.11
N ALA A 226 20.01 5.62 1.21
CA ALA A 226 20.57 6.68 0.36
C ALA A 226 22.05 6.95 0.69
N PRO A 227 22.88 7.36 -0.31
CA PRO A 227 22.54 7.53 -1.70
C PRO A 227 22.48 6.21 -2.45
N PHE A 228 21.46 6.02 -3.28
CA PHE A 228 21.39 4.89 -4.19
C PHE A 228 21.53 5.35 -5.64
N ARG A 229 21.98 4.44 -6.49
CA ARG A 229 22.18 4.64 -7.93
C ARG A 229 21.28 3.70 -8.70
N THR A 230 20.91 4.07 -9.91
CA THR A 230 20.08 3.24 -10.79
C THR A 230 20.91 2.67 -11.93
N LEU A 231 20.54 1.46 -12.34
CA LEU A 231 20.96 0.89 -13.62
C LEU A 231 20.10 1.47 -14.76
N PRO A 232 20.54 1.39 -16.01
CA PRO A 232 19.71 1.76 -17.17
C PRO A 232 18.36 1.03 -17.14
N LEU A 233 17.31 1.70 -17.58
CA LEU A 233 15.99 1.07 -17.74
C LEU A 233 16.07 -0.10 -18.74
N ALA A 234 15.36 -1.18 -18.45
CA ALA A 234 15.18 -2.29 -19.36
C ALA A 234 13.70 -2.52 -19.66
N THR A 235 13.38 -2.87 -20.91
CA THR A 235 12.03 -3.33 -21.26
C THR A 235 11.92 -4.82 -20.95
N LEU A 236 10.87 -5.18 -20.21
CA LEU A 236 10.55 -6.56 -19.87
C LEU A 236 10.06 -7.32 -21.10
N ASP A 237 10.52 -8.55 -21.27
CA ASP A 237 10.11 -9.42 -22.37
C ASP A 237 8.66 -9.94 -22.20
N ALA A 238 8.24 -10.83 -23.09
CA ALA A 238 6.91 -11.45 -23.05
C ALA A 238 6.64 -12.30 -21.79
N ASN A 239 7.68 -12.65 -21.03
CA ASN A 239 7.60 -13.38 -19.76
C ASN A 239 7.76 -12.46 -18.54
N GLY A 240 7.81 -11.15 -18.76
CA GLY A 240 8.06 -10.17 -17.68
C GLY A 240 9.49 -10.23 -17.15
N ALA A 241 10.48 -10.57 -17.98
CA ALA A 241 11.86 -10.76 -17.60
C ALA A 241 12.80 -9.74 -18.25
N ALA A 242 13.87 -9.36 -17.53
CA ALA A 242 15.03 -8.64 -18.06
C ALA A 242 16.26 -8.91 -17.22
N ASP A 243 17.45 -8.80 -17.83
CA ASP A 243 18.73 -8.96 -17.16
C ASP A 243 19.51 -7.63 -17.17
N PHE A 244 19.98 -7.24 -15.99
CA PHE A 244 20.78 -6.04 -15.77
C PHE A 244 22.21 -6.45 -15.47
N SER A 245 23.13 -6.22 -16.38
CA SER A 245 24.54 -6.60 -16.24
C SER A 245 25.43 -5.41 -16.02
N ALA A 246 26.41 -5.56 -15.13
CA ALA A 246 27.43 -4.55 -14.85
C ALA A 246 28.77 -5.20 -14.51
N ALA A 247 29.86 -4.62 -15.01
CA ALA A 247 31.22 -5.05 -14.63
C ALA A 247 31.54 -4.62 -13.18
N LEU A 248 31.95 -5.56 -12.34
CA LEU A 248 32.43 -5.30 -11.00
C LEU A 248 33.95 -4.98 -11.02
N PRO A 249 34.40 -3.90 -10.35
CA PRO A 249 35.81 -3.64 -10.23
C PRO A 249 36.55 -4.77 -9.51
N ALA A 250 37.80 -5.04 -9.88
CA ALA A 250 38.64 -6.05 -9.22
C ALA A 250 38.81 -5.80 -7.69
N GLY A 251 38.77 -4.54 -7.27
CA GLY A 251 38.84 -4.16 -5.86
C GLY A 251 37.50 -4.20 -5.10
N ALA A 252 36.46 -4.82 -5.68
CA ALA A 252 35.14 -4.89 -5.05
C ALA A 252 34.93 -6.10 -4.11
N ALA A 253 35.90 -7.04 -4.08
CA ALA A 253 35.83 -8.21 -3.21
C ALA A 253 35.51 -7.85 -1.74
N GLY A 254 34.62 -8.56 -1.09
CA GLY A 254 34.19 -8.33 0.29
C GLY A 254 33.23 -7.14 0.48
N ARG A 255 32.91 -6.37 -0.56
CA ARG A 255 31.95 -5.27 -0.44
C ARG A 255 30.51 -5.79 -0.45
N MET A 256 29.67 -5.16 0.34
CA MET A 256 28.23 -5.38 0.33
C MET A 256 27.56 -4.44 -0.67
N ILE A 257 26.61 -4.98 -1.43
CA ILE A 257 25.74 -4.25 -2.35
C ILE A 257 24.29 -4.60 -1.98
N TRP A 258 23.46 -3.62 -1.77
CA TRP A 258 22.02 -3.78 -1.60
C TRP A 258 21.33 -3.39 -2.91
N ALA A 259 20.44 -4.21 -3.42
CA ALA A 259 19.74 -3.97 -4.68
C ALA A 259 18.24 -4.26 -4.55
N GLN A 260 17.44 -3.47 -5.25
CA GLN A 260 16.00 -3.68 -5.38
C GLN A 260 15.51 -3.13 -6.72
N GLY A 261 14.54 -3.81 -7.31
CA GLY A 261 13.92 -3.40 -8.56
C GLY A 261 12.51 -2.88 -8.38
N VAL A 262 12.00 -2.22 -9.41
CA VAL A 262 10.60 -1.83 -9.55
C VAL A 262 10.13 -2.14 -10.97
N ASP A 263 8.98 -2.81 -11.07
CA ASP A 263 8.19 -2.93 -12.30
C ASP A 263 7.40 -1.63 -12.48
N LEU A 264 7.71 -0.86 -13.50
CA LEU A 264 7.06 0.42 -13.76
C LEU A 264 5.65 0.25 -14.37
N GLY A 265 5.31 -0.92 -14.88
CA GLY A 265 3.99 -1.23 -15.40
C GLY A 265 2.96 -1.41 -14.29
N GLY A 266 3.33 -2.19 -13.26
CA GLY A 266 2.49 -2.42 -12.08
C GLY A 266 2.85 -1.52 -10.88
N SER A 267 3.92 -0.70 -10.98
CA SER A 267 4.52 0.05 -9.86
C SER A 267 4.87 -0.84 -8.65
N LEU A 268 5.21 -2.10 -8.90
CA LEU A 268 5.49 -3.12 -7.88
C LEU A 268 6.99 -3.23 -7.62
N LEU A 269 7.36 -3.22 -6.34
CA LEU A 269 8.74 -3.47 -5.91
C LEU A 269 9.07 -4.97 -5.91
N THR A 270 10.32 -5.31 -6.27
CA THR A 270 10.86 -6.66 -6.07
C THR A 270 11.23 -6.88 -4.60
N ASN A 271 11.62 -8.11 -4.26
CA ASN A 271 12.39 -8.35 -3.02
C ASN A 271 13.68 -7.51 -3.03
N GLY A 272 14.11 -7.07 -1.85
CA GLY A 272 15.45 -6.51 -1.63
C GLY A 272 16.51 -7.62 -1.59
N LEU A 273 17.71 -7.29 -2.07
CA LEU A 273 18.87 -8.18 -2.03
C LEU A 273 19.99 -7.54 -1.21
N ALA A 274 20.66 -8.34 -0.39
CA ALA A 274 21.93 -8.01 0.26
C ALA A 274 23.00 -8.98 -0.29
N ILE A 275 23.95 -8.47 -1.06
CA ILE A 275 24.87 -9.28 -1.86
C ILE A 275 26.31 -8.95 -1.42
N THR A 276 27.07 -9.96 -1.06
CA THR A 276 28.53 -9.83 -0.84
C THR A 276 29.26 -10.18 -2.13
N VAL A 277 30.09 -9.28 -2.62
CA VAL A 277 30.96 -9.53 -3.79
C VAL A 277 32.05 -10.52 -3.39
N GLN A 278 32.18 -11.61 -4.11
CA GLN A 278 33.17 -12.67 -3.90
C GLN A 278 34.53 -12.29 -4.50
#